data_ec5a3faaa5023417d4ac4d3157180038
#
_entry.id   ec5a3faaa5023417d4ac4d3157180038
#
_cell.length_a   1.000
_cell.length_b   1.000
_cell.length_c   1.000
_cell.angle_alpha   90.00
_cell.angle_beta   90.00
_cell.angle_gamma   90.00
#
_symmetry.space_group_name_H-M   'P 1'
#
loop_
_entity.id
_entity.type
_entity.pdbx_description
1 polymer ?
#
loop_
_entity_poly.entity_id
_entity_poly.type
_entity_poly.pdbx_seq_one_letter_code
_entity_poly.pdbx_strand_id
1 'polypeptide(L)'
;MPERDSGWVGGAVVDAEDARLATAALAAPGRTPAQSRTGLRPAPGDPGVVRATATPSGNVTVQPFQAVIQGTRHAAAGAYLATLDEQKTLDVLKVPAHGSYNRHDLVVARQTDAQYGDSTSKFAVEIVPGGPASQPSDPVVTGDVLKLARVTVRANSSTVTGGDITDLRPYTCAVGGILPVRNASERPVDAYPGLYVHRADTGRLEFWTGATWRSLVVEDDTGWQAVPVVTGWTAGRPGDTQDATVVHVRRIGPTVYVRGAVTRQNTPAGHGTVILKMPQAYQPQYAHRWAGNTWSGHHVGSHQFLDLSIERNGDLAMWTDNTVSVPVDETVMLHTSYLLG
;
A
#
# COMPACT_ATOMS: atom_id res chain seq x y z
N MET A 1 17.69 38.71 -7.48
CA MET A 1 18.52 38.36 -6.32
C MET A 1 18.24 36.88 -6.01
N PRO A 2 19.25 36.07 -5.66
CA PRO A 2 19.01 34.66 -5.32
C PRO A 2 18.34 34.48 -3.94
N GLU A 3 18.53 35.43 -3.02
CA GLU A 3 17.90 35.49 -1.73
C GLU A 3 16.50 36.10 -1.83
N ARG A 4 15.54 35.54 -1.08
CA ARG A 4 14.17 36.04 -0.93
C ARG A 4 13.93 36.50 0.49
N ASP A 5 13.15 37.56 0.64
CA ASP A 5 12.74 38.04 1.96
C ASP A 5 11.92 36.96 2.68
N SER A 6 12.22 36.76 3.97
CA SER A 6 11.45 35.85 4.80
C SER A 6 10.07 36.44 5.07
N GLY A 7 9.02 35.67 4.87
CA GLY A 7 7.68 36.04 5.31
C GLY A 7 7.66 36.31 6.84
N TRP A 8 6.79 37.23 7.28
CA TRP A 8 6.53 37.52 8.70
C TRP A 8 7.64 38.26 9.46
N VAL A 9 8.62 38.82 8.76
CA VAL A 9 9.64 39.71 9.34
C VAL A 9 9.18 41.15 9.26
N GLY A 10 9.29 41.90 10.36
CA GLY A 10 8.93 43.31 10.39
C GLY A 10 9.80 44.13 9.46
N GLY A 11 9.18 44.93 8.57
CA GLY A 11 9.87 45.77 7.59
C GLY A 11 10.26 45.05 6.28
N ALA A 12 10.06 43.76 6.16
CA ALA A 12 10.23 43.05 4.89
C ALA A 12 9.15 43.41 3.87
N VAL A 13 9.48 43.46 2.59
CA VAL A 13 8.52 43.59 1.49
C VAL A 13 8.22 42.16 0.98
N VAL A 14 7.06 41.65 1.32
CA VAL A 14 6.60 40.32 0.90
C VAL A 14 5.64 40.47 -0.28
N ASP A 15 6.02 39.94 -1.41
CA ASP A 15 5.18 39.88 -2.60
C ASP A 15 4.41 38.54 -2.72
N ALA A 16 3.66 38.37 -3.80
CA ALA A 16 2.89 37.15 -4.03
C ALA A 16 3.79 35.90 -4.26
N GLU A 17 4.98 36.08 -4.83
CA GLU A 17 5.94 34.98 -5.00
C GLU A 17 6.52 34.53 -3.67
N ASP A 18 6.91 35.46 -2.80
CA ASP A 18 7.43 35.16 -1.47
C ASP A 18 6.39 34.44 -0.62
N ALA A 19 5.14 34.90 -0.67
CA ALA A 19 4.03 34.22 0.01
C ALA A 19 3.80 32.81 -0.51
N ARG A 20 3.87 32.60 -1.83
CA ARG A 20 3.73 31.26 -2.43
C ARG A 20 4.92 30.34 -2.06
N LEU A 21 6.14 30.83 -2.07
CA LEU A 21 7.32 30.06 -1.66
C LEU A 21 7.26 29.68 -0.19
N ALA A 22 6.86 30.59 0.70
CA ALA A 22 6.72 30.31 2.13
C ALA A 22 5.66 29.25 2.43
N THR A 23 4.51 29.33 1.77
CA THR A 23 3.43 28.32 1.97
C THR A 23 3.74 26.99 1.28
N ALA A 24 4.40 27.04 0.12
CA ALA A 24 4.81 25.87 -0.64
C ALA A 24 5.80 24.97 0.13
N ALA A 25 6.62 25.56 1.01
CA ALA A 25 7.54 24.80 1.85
C ALA A 25 6.87 23.77 2.78
N LEU A 26 5.56 23.90 3.00
CA LEU A 26 4.76 22.95 3.79
C LEU A 26 4.26 21.74 2.99
N ALA A 27 4.36 21.78 1.66
CA ALA A 27 4.00 20.68 0.78
C ALA A 27 5.22 19.80 0.48
N ALA A 28 4.96 18.56 0.05
CA ALA A 28 6.02 17.65 -0.37
C ALA A 28 6.91 18.26 -1.45
N PRO A 29 8.24 18.07 -1.41
CA PRO A 29 9.16 18.58 -2.39
C PRO A 29 8.85 18.10 -3.80
N GLY A 30 9.08 18.97 -4.79
CA GLY A 30 9.05 18.66 -6.21
C GLY A 30 10.42 18.21 -6.74
N ARG A 31 10.71 18.59 -7.98
CA ARG A 31 11.96 18.21 -8.67
C ARG A 31 13.21 18.92 -8.15
N THR A 32 13.04 20.07 -7.54
CA THR A 32 14.13 20.85 -6.94
C THR A 32 13.80 21.20 -5.49
N PRO A 33 14.81 21.55 -4.67
CA PRO A 33 14.57 21.88 -3.26
C PRO A 33 13.60 23.05 -3.03
N ALA A 34 13.47 23.97 -3.99
CA ALA A 34 12.58 25.13 -3.89
C ALA A 34 11.21 24.92 -4.55
N GLN A 35 10.96 23.74 -5.11
CA GLN A 35 9.69 23.39 -5.75
C GLN A 35 8.86 22.46 -4.90
N SER A 36 7.53 22.59 -5.00
CA SER A 36 6.58 21.67 -4.40
C SER A 36 6.05 20.67 -5.43
N ARG A 37 5.62 19.53 -4.96
CA ARG A 37 4.99 18.50 -5.79
C ARG A 37 3.58 18.89 -6.15
N THR A 38 3.31 19.06 -7.45
CA THR A 38 1.94 19.24 -7.96
C THR A 38 1.11 17.99 -7.71
N GLY A 39 -0.07 18.15 -7.13
CA GLY A 39 -1.00 17.06 -6.89
C GLY A 39 -2.16 17.44 -5.97
N LEU A 40 -3.12 16.54 -5.87
CA LEU A 40 -4.25 16.65 -4.96
C LEU A 40 -3.84 16.31 -3.53
N ARG A 41 -4.39 17.01 -2.56
CA ARG A 41 -4.31 16.62 -1.16
C ARG A 41 -5.23 15.41 -0.93
N PRO A 42 -4.72 14.28 -0.40
CA PRO A 42 -5.58 13.14 -0.04
C PRO A 42 -6.61 13.54 1.00
N ALA A 43 -7.86 13.13 0.79
CA ALA A 43 -8.97 13.36 1.72
C ALA A 43 -10.05 12.28 1.52
N PRO A 44 -10.94 12.06 2.49
CA PRO A 44 -12.15 11.26 2.27
C PRO A 44 -13.01 11.82 1.14
N GLY A 45 -13.80 10.96 0.49
CA GLY A 45 -14.74 11.38 -0.57
C GLY A 45 -14.15 11.44 -1.97
N ASP A 46 -12.94 10.90 -2.17
CA ASP A 46 -12.30 10.77 -3.47
C ASP A 46 -12.07 12.13 -4.18
N PRO A 47 -11.21 13.00 -3.61
CA PRO A 47 -11.04 14.39 -4.04
C PRO A 47 -10.66 14.50 -5.52
N GLY A 48 -11.30 15.42 -6.24
CA GLY A 48 -11.01 15.71 -7.64
C GLY A 48 -11.37 14.61 -8.63
N VAL A 49 -12.04 13.53 -8.21
CA VAL A 49 -12.46 12.49 -9.14
C VAL A 49 -13.42 13.04 -10.18
N VAL A 50 -13.19 12.65 -11.42
CA VAL A 50 -14.08 12.97 -12.56
C VAL A 50 -14.98 11.76 -12.80
N ARG A 51 -16.29 11.98 -12.83
CA ARG A 51 -17.29 10.93 -13.04
C ARG A 51 -18.27 11.31 -14.13
N ALA A 52 -18.74 10.33 -14.87
CA ALA A 52 -19.92 10.50 -15.72
C ALA A 52 -21.15 10.76 -14.84
N THR A 53 -22.13 11.45 -15.37
CA THR A 53 -23.43 11.65 -14.70
C THR A 53 -24.15 10.30 -14.54
N ALA A 54 -24.97 10.17 -13.47
CA ALA A 54 -25.70 8.93 -13.17
C ALA A 54 -26.56 8.45 -14.35
N THR A 55 -27.24 9.39 -15.05
CA THR A 55 -27.81 9.15 -16.37
C THR A 55 -26.77 9.63 -17.37
N PRO A 56 -26.26 8.76 -18.26
CA PRO A 56 -25.25 9.14 -19.24
C PRO A 56 -25.68 10.35 -20.06
N SER A 57 -24.82 11.35 -20.13
CA SER A 57 -25.05 12.60 -20.86
C SER A 57 -23.73 13.11 -21.45
N GLY A 58 -23.73 14.29 -22.10
CA GLY A 58 -22.50 14.97 -22.52
C GLY A 58 -21.68 15.55 -21.37
N ASN A 59 -22.14 15.43 -20.13
CA ASN A 59 -21.51 16.06 -18.97
C ASN A 59 -20.71 15.07 -18.11
N VAL A 60 -19.70 15.61 -17.44
CA VAL A 60 -18.99 14.95 -16.35
C VAL A 60 -19.05 15.82 -15.10
N THR A 61 -18.88 15.22 -13.93
CA THR A 61 -18.79 15.91 -12.65
C THR A 61 -17.40 15.79 -12.07
N VAL A 62 -16.90 16.84 -11.41
CA VAL A 62 -15.63 16.87 -10.69
C VAL A 62 -15.93 17.08 -9.22
N GLN A 63 -15.47 16.16 -8.36
CA GLN A 63 -15.67 16.27 -6.91
C GLN A 63 -14.81 17.38 -6.31
N PRO A 64 -15.21 17.96 -5.17
CA PRO A 64 -14.43 18.95 -4.43
C PRO A 64 -13.03 18.45 -4.11
N PHE A 65 -12.05 19.36 -4.07
CA PHE A 65 -10.66 19.04 -3.74
C PHE A 65 -9.86 20.25 -3.30
N GLN A 66 -8.74 20.00 -2.64
CA GLN A 66 -7.63 20.93 -2.51
C GLN A 66 -6.40 20.37 -3.21
N ALA A 67 -5.62 21.23 -3.82
CA ALA A 67 -4.44 20.86 -4.58
C ALA A 67 -3.29 21.85 -4.42
N VAL A 68 -2.09 21.36 -4.63
CA VAL A 68 -0.89 22.16 -4.84
C VAL A 68 -0.58 22.15 -6.34
N ILE A 69 -0.41 23.31 -6.95
CA ILE A 69 -0.01 23.44 -8.35
C ILE A 69 1.30 24.24 -8.40
N GLN A 70 2.40 23.57 -8.68
CA GLN A 70 3.70 24.22 -8.81
C GLN A 70 3.71 25.15 -10.03
N GLY A 71 4.09 26.42 -9.82
CA GLY A 71 4.30 27.37 -10.90
C GLY A 71 5.48 26.95 -11.77
N THR A 72 5.30 26.98 -13.09
CA THR A 72 6.27 26.46 -14.07
C THR A 72 6.91 27.56 -14.92
N ARG A 73 6.44 28.80 -14.80
CA ARG A 73 6.84 29.89 -15.71
C ARG A 73 8.07 30.65 -15.25
N HIS A 74 8.41 30.54 -13.98
CA HIS A 74 9.62 31.10 -13.39
C HIS A 74 10.13 30.17 -12.29
N ALA A 75 11.46 30.12 -12.09
CA ALA A 75 12.06 29.24 -11.07
C ALA A 75 11.57 29.54 -9.64
N ALA A 76 11.23 30.80 -9.39
CA ALA A 76 10.74 31.29 -8.09
C ALA A 76 9.22 31.50 -8.05
N ALA A 77 8.45 30.98 -9.01
CA ALA A 77 7.00 31.19 -9.05
C ALA A 77 6.27 30.65 -7.81
N GLY A 78 6.92 29.73 -7.08
CA GLY A 78 6.30 29.07 -5.92
C GLY A 78 5.17 28.12 -6.33
N ALA A 79 4.33 27.73 -5.39
CA ALA A 79 3.19 26.88 -5.66
C ALA A 79 1.87 27.56 -5.28
N TYR A 80 0.88 27.36 -6.11
CA TYR A 80 -0.49 27.81 -5.88
C TYR A 80 -1.25 26.75 -5.06
N LEU A 81 -1.99 27.20 -4.04
CA LEU A 81 -2.93 26.39 -3.30
C LEU A 81 -4.32 26.58 -3.90
N ALA A 82 -4.79 25.59 -4.61
CA ALA A 82 -6.05 25.63 -5.35
C ALA A 82 -7.16 24.87 -4.63
N THR A 83 -8.38 25.42 -4.61
CA THR A 83 -9.53 24.78 -3.97
C THR A 83 -10.73 24.79 -4.91
N LEU A 84 -11.33 23.63 -5.11
CA LEU A 84 -12.69 23.47 -5.61
C LEU A 84 -13.53 23.01 -4.41
N ASP A 85 -14.38 23.87 -3.88
CA ASP A 85 -15.15 23.66 -2.64
C ASP A 85 -16.47 22.93 -2.87
N GLU A 86 -17.02 23.00 -4.08
CA GLU A 86 -18.26 22.32 -4.47
C GLU A 86 -18.07 21.48 -5.72
N GLN A 87 -18.96 20.49 -5.91
CA GLN A 87 -18.96 19.69 -7.12
C GLN A 87 -19.19 20.55 -8.36
N LYS A 88 -18.34 20.39 -9.37
CA LYS A 88 -18.47 21.10 -10.64
C LYS A 88 -18.92 20.17 -11.76
N THR A 89 -19.91 20.62 -12.55
CA THR A 89 -20.33 19.94 -13.79
C THR A 89 -19.66 20.62 -14.98
N LEU A 90 -19.14 19.81 -15.90
CA LEU A 90 -18.48 20.25 -17.12
C LEU A 90 -19.12 19.57 -18.33
N ASP A 91 -19.40 20.35 -19.38
CA ASP A 91 -19.95 19.85 -20.63
C ASP A 91 -18.79 19.46 -21.59
N VAL A 92 -18.55 18.15 -21.70
CA VAL A 92 -17.53 17.57 -22.60
C VAL A 92 -17.93 17.70 -24.06
N LEU A 93 -19.23 17.60 -24.33
CA LEU A 93 -19.78 17.67 -25.69
C LEU A 93 -20.14 19.09 -26.14
N LYS A 94 -19.72 20.12 -25.37
CA LYS A 94 -19.72 21.51 -25.84
C LYS A 94 -19.00 21.65 -27.19
N VAL A 95 -17.92 20.87 -27.39
CA VAL A 95 -17.35 20.55 -28.71
C VAL A 95 -17.96 19.22 -29.13
N PRO A 96 -18.82 19.16 -30.15
CA PRO A 96 -19.49 17.93 -30.57
C PRO A 96 -18.51 16.81 -30.90
N ALA A 97 -18.97 15.56 -30.75
CA ALA A 97 -18.21 14.39 -31.19
C ALA A 97 -18.00 14.41 -32.69
N HIS A 98 -16.82 14.01 -33.17
CA HIS A 98 -16.54 13.89 -34.60
C HIS A 98 -17.25 12.66 -35.19
N GLY A 99 -17.69 12.76 -36.46
CA GLY A 99 -18.47 11.70 -37.07
C GLY A 99 -17.74 10.37 -37.30
N SER A 100 -16.39 10.36 -37.35
CA SER A 100 -15.62 9.15 -37.72
C SER A 100 -14.49 8.82 -36.76
N TYR A 101 -14.00 9.77 -35.97
CA TYR A 101 -12.81 9.61 -35.16
C TYR A 101 -13.06 9.95 -33.70
N ASN A 102 -12.44 9.20 -32.80
CA ASN A 102 -12.39 9.52 -31.38
C ASN A 102 -11.44 10.69 -31.13
N ARG A 103 -11.60 11.36 -29.97
CA ARG A 103 -10.64 12.31 -29.44
C ARG A 103 -10.43 12.12 -27.94
N HIS A 104 -9.31 12.58 -27.42
CA HIS A 104 -9.06 12.65 -25.99
C HIS A 104 -9.19 14.09 -25.49
N ASP A 105 -10.12 14.33 -24.61
CA ASP A 105 -10.25 15.61 -23.91
C ASP A 105 -9.63 15.48 -22.51
N LEU A 106 -8.94 16.52 -22.03
CA LEU A 106 -8.39 16.54 -20.68
C LEU A 106 -9.24 17.42 -19.76
N VAL A 107 -9.63 16.87 -18.61
CA VAL A 107 -10.14 17.65 -17.50
C VAL A 107 -8.96 18.11 -16.66
N VAL A 108 -8.79 19.41 -16.50
CA VAL A 108 -7.66 20.00 -15.82
C VAL A 108 -8.07 21.03 -14.79
N ALA A 109 -7.29 21.16 -13.73
CA ALA A 109 -7.30 22.28 -12.82
C ALA A 109 -6.15 23.22 -13.20
N ARG A 110 -6.49 24.44 -13.63
CA ARG A 110 -5.54 25.43 -14.14
C ARG A 110 -5.50 26.65 -13.25
N GLN A 111 -4.29 27.12 -12.95
CA GLN A 111 -4.05 28.44 -12.40
C GLN A 111 -3.48 29.34 -13.50
N THR A 112 -4.16 30.45 -13.75
CA THR A 112 -3.62 31.55 -14.56
C THR A 112 -3.10 32.65 -13.65
N ASP A 113 -2.04 33.36 -14.07
CA ASP A 113 -1.45 34.46 -13.30
C ASP A 113 -0.99 35.58 -14.25
N ALA A 114 -1.61 36.74 -14.12
CA ALA A 114 -1.30 37.93 -14.93
C ALA A 114 0.15 38.40 -14.73
N GLN A 115 0.78 38.10 -13.59
CA GLN A 115 2.18 38.40 -13.34
C GLN A 115 3.09 37.71 -14.37
N TYR A 116 2.68 36.57 -14.91
CA TYR A 116 3.42 35.79 -15.90
C TYR A 116 2.84 35.87 -17.31
N GLY A 117 2.04 36.92 -17.58
CA GLY A 117 1.53 37.22 -18.92
C GLY A 117 0.20 36.57 -19.28
N ASP A 118 -0.51 35.97 -18.33
CA ASP A 118 -1.88 35.55 -18.58
C ASP A 118 -2.83 36.76 -18.58
N SER A 119 -3.96 36.63 -19.26
CA SER A 119 -4.97 37.69 -19.34
C SER A 119 -5.65 37.96 -18.00
N THR A 120 -5.66 36.97 -17.08
CA THR A 120 -6.30 37.06 -15.76
C THR A 120 -5.57 36.20 -14.75
N SER A 121 -5.68 36.55 -13.47
CA SER A 121 -5.23 35.71 -12.36
C SER A 121 -6.43 35.00 -11.76
N LYS A 122 -6.61 33.69 -12.08
CA LYS A 122 -7.71 32.90 -11.53
C LYS A 122 -7.43 31.40 -11.55
N PHE A 123 -8.09 30.71 -10.64
CA PHE A 123 -8.22 29.25 -10.66
C PHE A 123 -9.46 28.80 -11.41
N ALA A 124 -9.34 27.77 -12.25
CA ALA A 124 -10.47 27.18 -12.96
C ALA A 124 -10.28 25.66 -13.13
N VAL A 125 -11.37 24.92 -13.05
CA VAL A 125 -11.44 23.53 -13.53
C VAL A 125 -12.15 23.56 -14.87
N GLU A 126 -11.51 23.01 -15.91
CA GLU A 126 -11.97 23.17 -17.29
C GLU A 126 -11.67 21.94 -18.14
N ILE A 127 -12.24 21.87 -19.32
CA ILE A 127 -11.94 20.88 -20.35
C ILE A 127 -11.03 21.49 -21.40
N VAL A 128 -9.94 20.79 -21.71
CA VAL A 128 -9.09 21.07 -22.86
C VAL A 128 -9.40 20.02 -23.93
N PRO A 129 -10.12 20.38 -24.99
CA PRO A 129 -10.50 19.44 -26.04
C PRO A 129 -9.27 19.05 -26.87
N GLY A 130 -9.20 17.76 -27.23
CA GLY A 130 -8.20 17.25 -28.14
C GLY A 130 -8.64 17.24 -29.60
N GLY A 131 -7.74 16.85 -30.49
CA GLY A 131 -8.02 16.66 -31.91
C GLY A 131 -8.58 15.25 -32.19
N PRO A 132 -9.63 15.11 -33.02
CA PRO A 132 -10.11 13.81 -33.45
C PRO A 132 -9.08 13.15 -34.39
N ALA A 133 -8.77 11.87 -34.16
CA ALA A 133 -7.80 11.11 -34.97
C ALA A 133 -8.10 9.61 -34.94
N SER A 134 -7.55 8.85 -35.89
CA SER A 134 -7.62 7.39 -35.90
C SER A 134 -6.94 6.78 -34.66
N GLN A 135 -5.88 7.42 -34.18
CA GLN A 135 -5.23 7.14 -32.90
C GLN A 135 -5.14 8.47 -32.12
N PRO A 136 -6.14 8.78 -31.29
CA PRO A 136 -6.17 10.05 -30.58
C PRO A 136 -5.08 10.11 -29.51
N SER A 137 -4.48 11.27 -29.37
CA SER A 137 -3.51 11.60 -28.32
C SER A 137 -4.08 12.66 -27.40
N ASP A 138 -3.53 12.76 -26.18
CA ASP A 138 -3.86 13.81 -25.25
C ASP A 138 -3.45 15.17 -25.83
N PRO A 139 -4.29 16.22 -25.67
CA PRO A 139 -3.90 17.56 -26.05
C PRO A 139 -2.71 18.06 -25.23
N VAL A 140 -1.86 18.88 -25.87
CA VAL A 140 -0.79 19.57 -25.18
C VAL A 140 -1.39 20.65 -24.28
N VAL A 141 -1.04 20.62 -23.00
CA VAL A 141 -1.49 21.59 -22.01
C VAL A 141 -0.29 22.37 -21.49
N THR A 142 -0.34 23.68 -21.60
CA THR A 142 0.72 24.60 -21.14
C THR A 142 0.27 25.39 -19.91
N GLY A 143 1.22 25.96 -19.18
CA GLY A 143 1.00 26.74 -17.97
C GLY A 143 0.95 25.89 -16.71
N ASP A 144 0.42 26.49 -15.65
CA ASP A 144 0.38 25.91 -14.31
C ASP A 144 -0.89 25.06 -14.15
N VAL A 145 -0.74 23.74 -14.38
CA VAL A 145 -1.87 22.83 -14.59
C VAL A 145 -1.69 21.53 -13.81
N LEU A 146 -2.80 21.04 -13.25
CA LEU A 146 -2.95 19.72 -12.70
C LEU A 146 -3.97 18.93 -13.55
N LYS A 147 -3.55 17.82 -14.14
CA LYS A 147 -4.45 16.93 -14.90
C LYS A 147 -5.28 16.09 -13.93
N LEU A 148 -6.61 16.08 -14.12
CA LEU A 148 -7.53 15.29 -13.30
C LEU A 148 -7.94 14.01 -14.01
N ALA A 149 -8.36 14.10 -15.27
CA ALA A 149 -8.77 12.93 -16.05
C ALA A 149 -8.59 13.16 -17.55
N ARG A 150 -8.48 12.05 -18.28
CA ARG A 150 -8.73 11.98 -19.71
C ARG A 150 -10.16 11.50 -19.95
N VAL A 151 -10.88 12.15 -20.84
CA VAL A 151 -12.18 11.70 -21.32
C VAL A 151 -12.05 11.33 -22.79
N THR A 152 -12.32 10.09 -23.12
CA THR A 152 -12.36 9.61 -24.52
C THR A 152 -13.73 9.93 -25.10
N VAL A 153 -13.80 10.90 -25.99
CA VAL A 153 -15.02 11.21 -26.73
C VAL A 153 -15.05 10.33 -27.98
N ARG A 154 -15.97 9.38 -27.99
CA ARG A 154 -16.12 8.44 -29.12
C ARG A 154 -16.76 9.11 -30.32
N ALA A 155 -16.44 8.61 -31.51
CA ALA A 155 -17.09 9.06 -32.73
C ALA A 155 -18.62 8.90 -32.64
N ASN A 156 -19.35 9.90 -33.16
CA ASN A 156 -20.82 9.96 -33.13
C ASN A 156 -21.47 9.86 -31.73
N SER A 157 -20.73 9.97 -30.65
CA SER A 157 -21.33 9.84 -29.32
C SER A 157 -22.07 11.11 -28.91
N SER A 158 -23.24 10.93 -28.31
CA SER A 158 -24.00 11.99 -27.62
C SER A 158 -23.87 11.91 -26.10
N THR A 159 -23.10 10.94 -25.58
CA THR A 159 -22.95 10.70 -24.13
C THR A 159 -21.54 10.29 -23.80
N VAL A 160 -21.15 10.51 -22.52
CA VAL A 160 -19.92 10.02 -21.87
C VAL A 160 -20.32 9.06 -20.77
N THR A 161 -19.62 7.93 -20.69
CA THR A 161 -19.83 6.90 -19.68
C THR A 161 -18.60 6.78 -18.76
N GLY A 162 -18.73 6.08 -17.63
CA GLY A 162 -17.59 5.84 -16.72
C GLY A 162 -16.41 5.11 -17.41
N GLY A 163 -16.68 4.25 -18.38
CA GLY A 163 -15.64 3.56 -19.14
C GLY A 163 -14.85 4.44 -20.11
N ASP A 164 -15.32 5.65 -20.37
CA ASP A 164 -14.64 6.63 -21.22
C ASP A 164 -13.68 7.53 -20.42
N ILE A 165 -13.67 7.42 -19.09
CA ILE A 165 -12.89 8.30 -18.20
C ILE A 165 -11.70 7.53 -17.66
N THR A 166 -10.50 8.06 -17.90
CA THR A 166 -9.24 7.57 -17.31
C THR A 166 -8.76 8.55 -16.25
N ASP A 167 -8.57 8.06 -15.03
CA ASP A 167 -8.05 8.86 -13.93
C ASP A 167 -6.56 9.19 -14.14
N LEU A 168 -6.22 10.49 -14.10
CA LEU A 168 -4.86 11.00 -14.26
C LEU A 168 -4.37 11.78 -13.03
N ARG A 169 -5.13 11.79 -11.94
CA ARG A 169 -4.85 12.59 -10.75
C ARG A 169 -3.54 12.16 -10.08
N PRO A 170 -2.50 13.00 -9.99
CA PRO A 170 -1.41 12.80 -9.06
C PRO A 170 -1.81 13.26 -7.66
N TYR A 171 -1.18 12.68 -6.65
CA TYR A 171 -1.34 13.14 -5.28
C TYR A 171 -0.09 13.87 -4.78
N THR A 172 -0.28 14.73 -3.80
CA THR A 172 0.76 15.34 -2.98
C THR A 172 0.45 15.13 -1.50
N CYS A 173 1.37 15.44 -0.63
CA CYS A 173 1.16 15.40 0.81
C CYS A 173 1.87 16.59 1.47
N ALA A 174 1.70 16.75 2.76
CA ALA A 174 2.52 17.67 3.54
C ALA A 174 3.99 17.19 3.55
N VAL A 175 4.92 18.10 3.78
CA VAL A 175 6.33 17.74 3.97
C VAL A 175 6.47 16.69 5.09
N GLY A 176 7.23 15.64 4.83
CA GLY A 176 7.35 14.49 5.75
C GLY A 176 6.16 13.53 5.78
N GLY A 177 5.10 13.78 4.99
CA GLY A 177 3.94 12.90 4.89
C GLY A 177 4.18 11.67 3.99
N ILE A 178 3.24 10.74 4.04
CA ILE A 178 3.22 9.56 3.17
C ILE A 178 2.44 9.89 1.91
N LEU A 179 3.07 9.74 0.74
CA LEU A 179 2.46 10.01 -0.54
C LEU A 179 1.67 8.79 -1.04
N PRO A 180 0.36 8.87 -1.26
CA PRO A 180 -0.37 7.78 -1.88
C PRO A 180 -0.04 7.70 -3.38
N VAL A 181 0.22 6.47 -3.86
CA VAL A 181 0.40 6.14 -5.28
C VAL A 181 -0.41 4.90 -5.60
N ARG A 182 -1.01 4.83 -6.79
CA ARG A 182 -1.86 3.70 -7.18
C ARG A 182 -1.06 2.42 -7.38
N ASN A 183 0.12 2.55 -7.97
CA ASN A 183 1.00 1.41 -8.29
C ASN A 183 2.47 1.85 -8.40
N ALA A 184 3.35 0.90 -8.74
CA ALA A 184 4.80 1.16 -8.82
C ALA A 184 5.20 2.20 -9.88
N SER A 185 4.45 2.33 -10.98
CA SER A 185 4.78 3.28 -12.06
C SER A 185 4.51 4.75 -11.69
N GLU A 186 3.72 4.96 -10.64
CA GLU A 186 3.42 6.30 -10.12
C GLU A 186 4.39 6.76 -9.01
N ARG A 187 5.35 5.93 -8.64
CA ARG A 187 6.40 6.36 -7.72
C ARG A 187 7.14 7.57 -8.29
N PRO A 188 7.44 8.59 -7.46
CA PRO A 188 8.21 9.74 -7.91
C PRO A 188 9.53 9.33 -8.58
N VAL A 189 9.78 9.82 -9.79
CA VAL A 189 11.06 9.62 -10.48
C VAL A 189 12.18 10.47 -9.87
N ASP A 190 11.80 11.55 -9.20
CA ASP A 190 12.64 12.51 -8.49
C ASP A 190 12.58 12.29 -6.96
N ALA A 191 12.54 11.03 -6.54
CA ALA A 191 12.48 10.66 -5.12
C ALA A 191 13.78 11.05 -4.40
N TYR A 192 13.65 11.58 -3.20
CA TYR A 192 14.77 11.88 -2.28
C TYR A 192 14.87 10.79 -1.19
N PRO A 193 16.07 10.53 -0.63
CA PRO A 193 16.23 9.54 0.43
C PRO A 193 15.30 9.80 1.61
N GLY A 194 14.54 8.79 2.04
CA GLY A 194 13.55 8.93 3.10
C GLY A 194 12.16 9.38 2.65
N LEU A 195 11.90 9.55 1.35
CA LEU A 195 10.54 9.72 0.85
C LEU A 195 9.74 8.44 1.03
N TYR A 196 8.58 8.53 1.69
CA TYR A 196 7.64 7.40 1.86
C TYR A 196 6.50 7.48 0.87
N VAL A 197 6.08 6.33 0.35
CA VAL A 197 4.87 6.18 -0.44
C VAL A 197 4.01 5.04 0.11
N HIS A 198 2.68 5.18 0.00
CA HIS A 198 1.74 4.09 0.22
C HIS A 198 1.24 3.60 -1.15
N ARG A 199 1.53 2.35 -1.48
CA ARG A 199 1.07 1.71 -2.71
C ARG A 199 -0.31 1.10 -2.51
N ALA A 200 -1.31 1.66 -3.20
CA ALA A 200 -2.71 1.22 -3.10
C ALA A 200 -2.93 -0.20 -3.65
N ASP A 201 -2.20 -0.59 -4.70
CA ASP A 201 -2.30 -1.91 -5.32
C ASP A 201 -1.82 -3.07 -4.45
N THR A 202 -0.86 -2.81 -3.54
CA THR A 202 -0.28 -3.83 -2.66
C THR A 202 -0.56 -3.59 -1.17
N GLY A 203 -1.14 -2.44 -0.82
CA GLY A 203 -1.35 -2.02 0.58
C GLY A 203 -0.06 -1.77 1.36
N ARG A 204 1.10 -1.64 0.69
CA ARG A 204 2.41 -1.56 1.34
C ARG A 204 2.91 -0.13 1.46
N LEU A 205 3.57 0.13 2.58
CA LEU A 205 4.45 1.29 2.71
C LEU A 205 5.80 0.98 2.08
N GLU A 206 6.31 1.92 1.30
CA GLU A 206 7.64 1.84 0.71
C GLU A 206 8.39 3.13 0.97
N PHE A 207 9.71 3.06 0.99
CA PHE A 207 10.58 4.23 1.12
C PHE A 207 11.72 4.19 0.12
N TRP A 208 12.16 5.37 -0.30
CA TRP A 208 13.31 5.51 -1.18
C TRP A 208 14.61 5.56 -0.38
N THR A 209 15.56 4.67 -0.69
CA THR A 209 16.86 4.60 0.00
C THR A 209 17.90 5.58 -0.55
N GLY A 210 17.61 6.26 -1.64
CA GLY A 210 18.58 7.00 -2.46
C GLY A 210 19.01 6.25 -3.73
N ALA A 211 18.77 4.92 -3.77
CA ALA A 211 19.11 4.08 -4.92
C ALA A 211 17.93 3.19 -5.35
N THR A 212 17.15 2.66 -4.42
CA THR A 212 16.05 1.73 -4.69
C THR A 212 14.87 1.98 -3.76
N TRP A 213 13.66 1.61 -4.22
CA TRP A 213 12.48 1.51 -3.38
C TRP A 213 12.52 0.23 -2.56
N ARG A 214 12.29 0.34 -1.25
CA ARG A 214 12.15 -0.80 -0.33
C ARG A 214 10.82 -0.76 0.38
N SER A 215 10.16 -1.91 0.49
CA SER A 215 8.95 -2.05 1.30
C SER A 215 9.32 -2.05 2.79
N LEU A 216 8.56 -1.29 3.57
CA LEU A 216 8.53 -1.48 5.00
C LEU A 216 7.63 -2.69 5.26
N VAL A 217 8.23 -3.79 5.65
CA VAL A 217 7.49 -5.00 6.03
C VAL A 217 7.01 -4.80 7.45
N VAL A 218 5.70 -4.59 7.61
CA VAL A 218 5.04 -4.80 8.90
C VAL A 218 4.83 -6.31 8.98
N GLU A 219 5.60 -6.98 9.80
CA GLU A 219 5.42 -8.41 10.02
C GLU A 219 4.09 -8.63 10.75
N ASP A 220 3.17 -9.35 10.09
CA ASP A 220 1.95 -9.82 10.73
C ASP A 220 2.33 -10.76 11.88
N ASP A 221 2.06 -10.34 13.10
CA ASP A 221 2.27 -11.14 14.30
C ASP A 221 0.92 -11.63 14.85
N THR A 222 0.70 -12.94 14.80
CA THR A 222 -0.55 -13.55 15.28
C THR A 222 -0.64 -13.64 16.80
N GLY A 223 0.45 -13.34 17.52
CA GLY A 223 0.57 -13.74 18.91
C GLY A 223 0.57 -15.27 19.07
N TRP A 224 0.74 -15.74 20.29
CA TRP A 224 0.71 -17.16 20.60
C TRP A 224 -0.73 -17.70 20.60
N GLN A 225 -1.00 -18.72 19.77
CA GLN A 225 -2.29 -19.40 19.63
C GLN A 225 -2.17 -20.84 20.14
N ALA A 226 -3.13 -21.26 20.93
CA ALA A 226 -3.20 -22.65 21.42
C ALA A 226 -3.61 -23.60 20.29
N VAL A 227 -2.92 -24.74 20.18
CA VAL A 227 -3.27 -25.81 19.22
C VAL A 227 -3.59 -27.08 20.01
N PRO A 228 -4.77 -27.68 19.82
CA PRO A 228 -5.13 -28.91 20.49
C PRO A 228 -4.32 -30.09 19.95
N VAL A 229 -3.99 -31.02 20.84
CA VAL A 229 -3.37 -32.30 20.48
C VAL A 229 -4.45 -33.33 20.07
N VAL A 230 -4.04 -34.34 19.28
CA VAL A 230 -4.97 -35.43 18.92
C VAL A 230 -5.13 -36.45 20.06
N THR A 231 -6.16 -37.27 19.96
CA THR A 231 -6.44 -38.35 20.94
C THR A 231 -5.21 -39.24 21.12
N GLY A 232 -4.91 -39.55 22.36
CA GLY A 232 -3.74 -40.34 22.75
C GLY A 232 -2.54 -39.53 23.17
N TRP A 233 -2.67 -38.18 23.13
CA TRP A 233 -1.70 -37.25 23.66
C TRP A 233 -2.36 -36.26 24.62
N THR A 234 -1.61 -35.82 25.62
CA THR A 234 -2.00 -34.74 26.53
C THR A 234 -0.99 -33.62 26.39
N ALA A 235 -1.44 -32.41 26.27
CA ALA A 235 -0.55 -31.25 26.25
C ALA A 235 0.11 -31.03 27.62
N GLY A 236 1.38 -30.68 27.64
CA GLY A 236 2.15 -30.44 28.85
C GLY A 236 2.92 -31.65 29.36
N ARG A 237 3.61 -31.45 30.48
CA ARG A 237 4.36 -32.45 31.24
C ARG A 237 3.58 -32.83 32.50
N PRO A 238 3.54 -34.11 32.90
CA PRO A 238 2.99 -34.48 34.17
C PRO A 238 3.62 -33.73 35.35
N GLY A 239 2.79 -33.11 36.17
CA GLY A 239 3.23 -32.38 37.35
C GLY A 239 3.78 -30.94 37.09
N ASP A 240 3.76 -30.47 35.86
CA ASP A 240 4.12 -29.07 35.53
C ASP A 240 2.88 -28.19 35.70
N THR A 241 2.98 -27.19 36.56
CA THR A 241 1.89 -26.25 36.85
C THR A 241 2.01 -24.92 36.10
N GLN A 242 3.07 -24.72 35.33
CA GLN A 242 3.32 -23.51 34.57
C GLN A 242 3.16 -23.77 33.08
N ASP A 243 2.63 -22.83 32.34
CA ASP A 243 2.53 -22.64 30.87
C ASP A 243 2.66 -23.85 29.89
N ALA A 244 3.09 -25.01 30.38
CA ALA A 244 3.40 -26.21 29.61
C ALA A 244 2.17 -27.08 29.29
N THR A 245 0.97 -26.66 29.69
CA THR A 245 -0.27 -27.46 29.50
C THR A 245 -0.88 -27.31 28.10
N VAL A 246 -0.30 -26.50 27.23
CA VAL A 246 -0.82 -26.24 25.90
C VAL A 246 0.34 -26.12 24.89
N VAL A 247 0.16 -26.70 23.70
CA VAL A 247 1.02 -26.41 22.57
C VAL A 247 0.61 -25.10 21.93
N HIS A 248 1.56 -24.22 21.71
CA HIS A 248 1.31 -22.93 21.12
C HIS A 248 2.04 -22.77 19.80
N VAL A 249 1.39 -22.06 18.88
CA VAL A 249 1.99 -21.59 17.62
C VAL A 249 1.89 -20.08 17.52
N ARG A 250 2.84 -19.47 16.84
CA ARG A 250 2.86 -18.04 16.53
C ARG A 250 3.44 -17.83 15.16
N ARG A 251 2.83 -17.00 14.36
CA ARG A 251 3.40 -16.58 13.08
C ARG A 251 3.87 -15.13 13.19
N ILE A 252 5.10 -14.88 12.75
CA ILE A 252 5.64 -13.54 12.57
C ILE A 252 6.13 -13.46 11.13
N GLY A 253 5.44 -12.67 10.31
CA GLY A 253 5.67 -12.64 8.87
C GLY A 253 5.52 -14.03 8.23
N PRO A 254 6.52 -14.54 7.50
CA PRO A 254 6.51 -15.87 6.89
C PRO A 254 6.92 -16.99 7.86
N THR A 255 7.39 -16.67 9.07
CA THR A 255 7.95 -17.65 10.01
C THR A 255 6.92 -18.09 11.03
N VAL A 256 6.76 -19.40 11.19
CA VAL A 256 5.95 -20.02 12.23
C VAL A 256 6.85 -20.56 13.32
N TYR A 257 6.52 -20.25 14.56
CA TYR A 257 7.17 -20.75 15.77
C TYR A 257 6.23 -21.71 16.46
N VAL A 258 6.75 -22.84 16.91
CA VAL A 258 6.02 -23.85 17.70
C VAL A 258 6.72 -24.02 19.03
N ARG A 259 5.97 -24.00 20.12
CA ARG A 259 6.48 -24.31 21.47
C ARG A 259 5.49 -25.13 22.26
N GLY A 260 5.99 -25.97 23.11
CA GLY A 260 5.21 -26.76 24.05
C GLY A 260 5.80 -28.13 24.27
N ALA A 261 5.05 -28.92 24.99
CA ALA A 261 5.37 -30.32 25.26
C ALA A 261 4.07 -31.15 25.17
N VAL A 262 4.22 -32.44 24.87
CA VAL A 262 3.10 -33.38 24.81
C VAL A 262 3.50 -34.67 25.48
N THR A 263 2.59 -35.26 26.23
CA THR A 263 2.81 -36.52 26.94
C THR A 263 1.96 -37.62 26.31
N ARG A 264 2.56 -38.77 26.05
CA ARG A 264 1.89 -39.92 25.48
C ARG A 264 0.95 -40.58 26.52
N GLN A 265 -0.28 -40.92 26.08
CA GLN A 265 -1.31 -41.57 26.90
C GLN A 265 -1.68 -42.94 26.34
N ASN A 266 -2.10 -43.82 27.22
CA ASN A 266 -2.76 -45.12 26.97
C ASN A 266 -1.92 -46.20 26.28
N THR A 267 -1.31 -45.92 25.12
CA THR A 267 -0.51 -46.90 24.33
C THR A 267 0.76 -46.26 23.80
N PRO A 268 1.89 -46.97 23.72
CA PRO A 268 3.09 -46.40 23.12
C PRO A 268 2.86 -45.89 21.72
N ALA A 269 3.57 -44.80 21.34
CA ALA A 269 3.47 -44.21 20.03
C ALA A 269 4.62 -44.71 19.14
N GLY A 270 4.27 -45.27 18.00
CA GLY A 270 5.22 -45.78 17.01
C GLY A 270 5.46 -44.79 15.87
N HIS A 271 6.18 -45.28 14.86
CA HIS A 271 6.50 -44.54 13.63
C HIS A 271 5.28 -43.93 12.94
N GLY A 272 5.40 -42.68 12.52
CA GLY A 272 4.33 -41.96 11.81
C GLY A 272 3.14 -41.51 12.68
N THR A 273 3.26 -41.60 14.02
CA THR A 273 2.18 -41.17 14.91
C THR A 273 2.00 -39.66 14.89
N VAL A 274 0.78 -39.20 14.57
CA VAL A 274 0.42 -37.79 14.58
C VAL A 274 0.21 -37.31 16.03
N ILE A 275 0.76 -36.15 16.34
CA ILE A 275 0.70 -35.50 17.66
C ILE A 275 -0.39 -34.44 17.70
N LEU A 276 -0.42 -33.59 16.68
CA LEU A 276 -1.40 -32.53 16.52
C LEU A 276 -1.59 -32.19 15.05
N LYS A 277 -2.60 -31.40 14.75
CA LYS A 277 -2.84 -30.86 13.40
C LYS A 277 -2.74 -29.34 13.42
N MET A 278 -1.81 -28.82 12.63
CA MET A 278 -1.66 -27.37 12.47
C MET A 278 -2.87 -26.79 11.75
N PRO A 279 -3.44 -25.66 12.23
CA PRO A 279 -4.43 -24.92 11.49
C PRO A 279 -3.91 -24.50 10.11
N GLN A 280 -4.79 -24.37 9.12
CA GLN A 280 -4.43 -24.10 7.72
C GLN A 280 -3.49 -22.89 7.55
N ALA A 281 -3.69 -21.84 8.35
CA ALA A 281 -2.86 -20.62 8.29
C ALA A 281 -1.40 -20.82 8.71
N TYR A 282 -1.06 -21.98 9.28
CA TYR A 282 0.28 -22.34 9.76
C TYR A 282 0.85 -23.55 9.05
N GLN A 283 0.20 -24.06 7.99
CA GLN A 283 0.68 -25.24 7.25
C GLN A 283 1.81 -24.84 6.29
N PRO A 284 2.95 -25.55 6.30
CA PRO A 284 4.07 -25.24 5.42
C PRO A 284 3.81 -25.67 3.98
N GLN A 285 4.40 -24.96 3.02
CA GLN A 285 4.38 -25.37 1.61
C GLN A 285 5.20 -26.66 1.39
N TYR A 286 6.26 -26.84 2.17
CA TYR A 286 7.13 -28.03 2.17
C TYR A 286 7.21 -28.61 3.56
N ALA A 287 7.24 -29.95 3.67
CA ALA A 287 7.41 -30.60 4.96
C ALA A 287 8.65 -30.09 5.69
N HIS A 288 8.50 -29.70 6.94
CA HIS A 288 9.60 -29.29 7.81
C HIS A 288 9.93 -30.40 8.79
N ARG A 289 11.21 -30.78 8.89
CA ARG A 289 11.70 -31.82 9.78
C ARG A 289 12.76 -31.29 10.70
N TRP A 290 12.74 -31.76 11.95
CA TRP A 290 13.76 -31.45 12.95
C TRP A 290 13.94 -32.58 13.94
N ALA A 291 15.12 -32.62 14.59
CA ALA A 291 15.35 -33.54 15.68
C ALA A 291 14.66 -33.05 16.96
N GLY A 292 13.76 -33.85 17.49
CA GLY A 292 13.16 -33.68 18.79
C GLY A 292 13.82 -34.57 19.85
N ASN A 293 13.51 -34.32 21.11
CA ASN A 293 13.95 -35.18 22.22
C ASN A 293 12.74 -35.52 23.11
N THR A 294 12.81 -36.69 23.73
CA THR A 294 11.89 -37.07 24.78
C THR A 294 12.49 -36.74 26.14
N TRP A 295 11.61 -36.51 27.10
CA TRP A 295 11.94 -36.34 28.51
C TRP A 295 11.11 -37.32 29.34
N SER A 296 11.76 -38.18 30.09
CA SER A 296 11.13 -39.06 31.05
C SER A 296 11.43 -38.63 32.46
N GLY A 297 10.41 -38.30 33.22
CA GLY A 297 10.52 -38.00 34.65
C GLY A 297 10.82 -39.23 35.53
N HIS A 298 10.72 -40.42 34.96
CA HIS A 298 10.76 -41.69 35.72
C HIS A 298 11.93 -42.61 35.33
N HIS A 299 12.59 -42.39 34.23
CA HIS A 299 13.71 -43.22 33.77
C HIS A 299 14.99 -42.42 33.62
N VAL A 300 15.89 -42.59 34.57
CA VAL A 300 17.25 -42.03 34.50
C VAL A 300 17.98 -42.79 33.39
N GLY A 301 18.24 -42.18 32.25
CA GLY A 301 19.15 -42.68 31.23
C GLY A 301 18.64 -42.90 29.80
N SER A 302 17.37 -42.62 29.48
CA SER A 302 16.85 -42.80 28.11
C SER A 302 16.29 -41.51 27.51
N HIS A 303 17.16 -40.57 27.13
CA HIS A 303 16.77 -39.54 26.17
C HIS A 303 16.76 -40.18 24.77
N GLN A 304 15.57 -40.30 24.18
CA GLN A 304 15.49 -40.75 22.79
C GLN A 304 15.46 -39.55 21.88
N PHE A 305 16.28 -39.58 20.83
CA PHE A 305 16.14 -38.61 19.74
C PHE A 305 15.03 -39.10 18.82
N LEU A 306 14.17 -38.17 18.48
CA LEU A 306 13.03 -38.41 17.57
C LEU A 306 13.18 -37.46 16.38
N ASP A 307 12.85 -37.95 15.20
CA ASP A 307 12.59 -37.10 14.08
C ASP A 307 11.13 -36.63 14.18
N LEU A 308 10.96 -35.34 14.17
CA LEU A 308 9.64 -34.70 14.14
C LEU A 308 9.46 -34.02 12.79
N SER A 309 8.23 -34.02 12.27
CA SER A 309 7.90 -33.27 11.07
C SER A 309 6.57 -32.55 11.17
N ILE A 310 6.46 -31.45 10.42
CA ILE A 310 5.18 -30.85 10.08
C ILE A 310 5.00 -31.06 8.58
N GLU A 311 4.00 -31.86 8.23
CA GLU A 311 3.68 -32.19 6.85
C GLU A 311 2.83 -31.09 6.19
N ARG A 312 2.75 -31.09 4.85
CA ARG A 312 1.98 -30.10 4.06
C ARG A 312 0.49 -30.04 4.44
N ASN A 313 -0.07 -31.16 4.88
CA ASN A 313 -1.46 -31.27 5.34
C ASN A 313 -1.65 -30.76 6.78
N GLY A 314 -0.58 -30.28 7.42
CA GLY A 314 -0.57 -29.78 8.78
C GLY A 314 -0.35 -30.81 9.87
N ASP A 315 -0.19 -32.09 9.54
CA ASP A 315 0.09 -33.10 10.55
C ASP A 315 1.49 -32.88 11.15
N LEU A 316 1.56 -32.61 12.45
CA LEU A 316 2.78 -32.73 13.22
C LEU A 316 2.93 -34.17 13.68
N ALA A 317 3.89 -34.89 13.13
CA ALA A 317 4.08 -36.30 13.35
C ALA A 317 5.49 -36.60 13.87
N MET A 318 5.62 -37.70 14.59
CA MET A 318 6.89 -38.24 15.01
C MET A 318 7.30 -39.43 14.12
N TRP A 319 8.60 -39.50 13.84
CA TRP A 319 9.22 -40.57 13.06
C TRP A 319 10.27 -41.23 13.90
N THR A 320 10.06 -42.47 14.19
CA THR A 320 11.02 -43.34 14.90
C THR A 320 11.54 -44.38 13.93
N ASP A 321 12.63 -45.02 14.26
CA ASP A 321 12.92 -46.29 13.65
C ASP A 321 11.80 -47.27 14.06
N ASN A 322 11.43 -48.22 13.19
CA ASN A 322 10.32 -49.12 13.40
C ASN A 322 10.47 -50.04 14.64
N THR A 323 11.62 -50.02 15.28
CA THR A 323 11.94 -50.78 16.50
C THR A 323 11.77 -49.98 17.77
N VAL A 324 11.61 -48.63 17.64
CA VAL A 324 11.53 -47.71 18.77
C VAL A 324 10.11 -47.09 18.85
N SER A 325 9.56 -47.04 20.05
CA SER A 325 8.31 -46.37 20.35
C SER A 325 8.47 -45.42 21.52
N VAL A 326 7.70 -44.34 21.53
CA VAL A 326 7.59 -43.45 22.69
C VAL A 326 6.65 -44.11 23.71
N PRO A 327 7.14 -44.47 24.89
CA PRO A 327 6.36 -45.12 25.92
C PRO A 327 5.22 -44.21 26.42
N VAL A 328 4.24 -44.84 27.12
CA VAL A 328 3.21 -44.12 27.89
C VAL A 328 3.89 -43.28 28.97
N ASP A 329 3.34 -42.11 29.27
CA ASP A 329 3.83 -41.12 30.24
C ASP A 329 5.17 -40.46 29.86
N GLU A 330 5.69 -40.72 28.66
CA GLU A 330 6.87 -40.00 28.16
C GLU A 330 6.46 -38.71 27.43
N THR A 331 7.23 -37.66 27.68
CA THR A 331 6.99 -36.32 27.15
C THR A 331 7.87 -36.02 25.95
N VAL A 332 7.28 -35.56 24.86
CA VAL A 332 7.97 -35.07 23.66
C VAL A 332 8.00 -33.54 23.70
N MET A 333 9.18 -32.94 23.53
CA MET A 333 9.34 -31.49 23.47
C MET A 333 9.17 -30.98 22.05
N LEU A 334 8.28 -29.98 21.88
CA LEU A 334 7.92 -29.39 20.59
C LEU A 334 8.43 -27.95 20.51
N HIS A 335 9.69 -27.80 20.12
CA HIS A 335 10.30 -26.47 19.90
C HIS A 335 10.93 -26.43 18.52
N THR A 336 10.34 -25.62 17.64
CA THR A 336 10.87 -25.41 16.28
C THR A 336 10.36 -24.12 15.68
N SER A 337 10.96 -23.72 14.56
CA SER A 337 10.42 -22.69 13.66
C SER A 337 10.61 -23.12 12.22
N TYR A 338 9.71 -22.69 11.34
CA TYR A 338 9.76 -22.99 9.92
C TYR A 338 9.13 -21.86 9.10
N LEU A 339 9.42 -21.86 7.79
CA LEU A 339 8.85 -20.92 6.83
C LEU A 339 7.57 -21.51 6.21
N LEU A 340 6.57 -20.68 6.01
CA LEU A 340 5.33 -21.08 5.32
C LEU A 340 5.56 -21.37 3.82
N GLY A 341 6.54 -20.70 3.20
CA GLY A 341 6.87 -20.80 1.78
C GLY A 341 6.76 -19.49 1.04
#